data_f6842758f6511c619c6f435e7efc6647
#
_entry.id   f6842758f6511c619c6f435e7efc6647
#
_cell.length_a   1.000
_cell.length_b   1.000
_cell.length_c   1.000
_cell.angle_alpha   90.00
_cell.angle_beta   90.00
_cell.angle_gamma   90.00
#
_symmetry.space_group_name_H-M   'P 1'
#
loop_
_entity.id
_entity.type
_entity.pdbx_description
1 polymer ?
#
loop_
_entity_poly.entity_id
_entity_poly.type
_entity_poly.pdbx_seq_one_letter_code
_entity_poly.pdbx_strand_id
1 'polypeptide(L)'
;MSWETVIGLEIHVQLSTKSKLFSGGSTGFGAEPNTHVDLIDMGLPGVLPVANREAFHKAIRFGLATNAEINQVSSFDRKNYFYPDLPKGYQISQLEIPIIEGGSLTFNLDGSEKTINLTRAHLEEDAGKSLHEDFTDMTGIDLNRAGTPLLEIVSEPEMRSSNEAVEYAKTLHALVRWIGICEGNMQEGNFRCDANVSVRRKGHQKLGTRREIKNLNSFKFLQQAIEYEANWQINQIEDGLSIVQATVLFDPDNGQTR
;
A
#
# COMPACT_ATOMS: atom_id res chain seq x y z
N MET A 1 -32.68 -6.51 8.54
CA MET A 1 -31.41 -6.73 9.29
C MET A 1 -30.41 -5.76 8.75
N SER A 2 -29.66 -5.04 9.63
CA SER A 2 -28.66 -4.04 9.22
C SER A 2 -27.37 -4.70 8.71
N TRP A 3 -26.71 -4.04 7.80
CA TRP A 3 -25.40 -4.42 7.29
C TRP A 3 -24.28 -3.80 8.14
N GLU A 4 -23.11 -4.42 8.13
CA GLU A 4 -21.85 -3.91 8.69
C GLU A 4 -20.77 -3.99 7.62
N THR A 5 -20.12 -2.87 7.39
CA THR A 5 -18.93 -2.81 6.52
C THR A 5 -17.70 -3.26 7.32
N VAL A 6 -16.81 -4.00 6.68
CA VAL A 6 -15.54 -4.45 7.24
C VAL A 6 -14.43 -4.00 6.31
N ILE A 7 -13.50 -3.23 6.85
CA ILE A 7 -12.46 -2.56 6.06
C ILE A 7 -11.09 -2.86 6.66
N GLY A 8 -10.15 -3.25 5.81
CA GLY A 8 -8.71 -3.26 6.07
C GLY A 8 -8.00 -2.38 5.04
N LEU A 9 -6.89 -1.76 5.43
CA LEU A 9 -6.07 -0.95 4.54
C LEU A 9 -4.69 -1.56 4.34
N GLU A 10 -4.18 -1.46 3.12
CA GLU A 10 -2.80 -1.71 2.75
C GLU A 10 -2.20 -0.37 2.33
N ILE A 11 -1.19 0.09 3.07
CA ILE A 11 -0.60 1.41 2.85
C ILE A 11 0.88 1.23 2.50
N HIS A 12 1.25 1.72 1.31
CA HIS A 12 2.62 1.72 0.82
C HIS A 12 3.26 3.07 1.09
N VAL A 13 4.36 3.04 1.82
CA VAL A 13 5.13 4.22 2.21
C VAL A 13 6.50 4.16 1.56
N GLN A 14 6.80 5.08 0.62
CA GLN A 14 8.16 5.20 0.09
C GLN A 14 9.06 5.76 1.19
N LEU A 15 10.09 4.98 1.54
CA LEU A 15 11.04 5.40 2.56
C LEU A 15 12.01 6.44 1.98
N SER A 16 12.16 7.55 2.69
CA SER A 16 13.02 8.68 2.28
C SER A 16 14.51 8.37 2.47
N THR A 17 15.01 7.33 1.78
CA THR A 17 16.42 6.99 1.68
C THR A 17 17.07 7.74 0.51
N LYS A 18 18.40 7.87 0.51
CA LYS A 18 19.14 8.51 -0.60
C LYS A 18 19.38 7.58 -1.77
N SER A 19 19.39 6.27 -1.52
CA SER A 19 19.56 5.22 -2.51
C SER A 19 18.48 4.16 -2.39
N LYS A 20 18.32 3.35 -3.41
CA LYS A 20 17.31 2.30 -3.53
C LYS A 20 17.52 1.16 -2.54
N LEU A 21 16.56 0.23 -2.48
CA LEU A 21 16.57 -0.86 -1.50
C LEU A 21 17.75 -1.81 -1.70
N PHE A 22 18.11 -2.09 -2.95
CA PHE A 22 19.14 -3.06 -3.30
C PHE A 22 20.23 -2.52 -4.25
N SER A 23 20.18 -1.25 -4.59
CA SER A 23 21.13 -0.63 -5.51
C SER A 23 21.58 0.76 -5.02
N GLY A 24 22.61 1.29 -5.67
CA GLY A 24 23.10 2.64 -5.45
C GLY A 24 22.32 3.73 -6.17
N GLY A 25 21.34 3.38 -6.99
CA GLY A 25 20.52 4.33 -7.74
C GLY A 25 19.85 5.36 -6.83
N SER A 26 19.73 6.61 -7.29
CA SER A 26 19.10 7.69 -6.54
C SER A 26 17.59 7.46 -6.42
N THR A 27 17.02 7.89 -5.28
CA THR A 27 15.56 7.91 -5.03
C THR A 27 14.96 9.30 -5.24
N GLY A 28 15.74 10.28 -5.73
CA GLY A 28 15.27 11.65 -5.95
C GLY A 28 14.14 11.71 -6.97
N PHE A 29 13.07 12.44 -6.63
CA PHE A 29 11.92 12.64 -7.51
C PHE A 29 12.20 13.71 -8.57
N GLY A 30 11.54 13.60 -9.75
CA GLY A 30 11.53 14.64 -10.79
C GLY A 30 12.75 14.67 -11.71
N ALA A 31 13.60 13.64 -11.69
CA ALA A 31 14.68 13.51 -12.66
C ALA A 31 14.15 13.04 -14.02
N GLU A 32 14.92 13.31 -15.09
CA GLU A 32 14.61 12.82 -16.43
C GLU A 32 14.45 11.28 -16.43
N PRO A 33 13.53 10.72 -17.21
CA PRO A 33 13.28 9.29 -17.24
C PRO A 33 14.54 8.45 -17.42
N ASN A 34 14.65 7.37 -16.67
CA ASN A 34 15.74 6.39 -16.72
C ASN A 34 17.15 6.93 -16.41
N THR A 35 17.26 8.07 -15.70
CA THR A 35 18.57 8.62 -15.27
C THR A 35 19.00 8.13 -13.87
N HIS A 36 18.09 7.58 -13.08
CA HIS A 36 18.35 7.03 -11.74
C HIS A 36 18.26 5.50 -11.71
N VAL A 37 18.62 4.85 -12.79
CA VAL A 37 18.54 3.38 -12.93
C VAL A 37 19.91 2.75 -12.72
N ASP A 38 19.96 1.70 -11.91
CA ASP A 38 21.14 0.84 -11.70
C ASP A 38 20.95 -0.50 -12.40
N LEU A 39 22.04 -1.22 -12.66
CA LEU A 39 22.03 -2.55 -13.28
C LEU A 39 21.20 -3.56 -12.47
N ILE A 40 21.17 -3.41 -11.13
CA ILE A 40 20.39 -4.24 -10.22
C ILE A 40 18.88 -3.98 -10.43
N ASP A 41 18.49 -2.71 -10.60
CA ASP A 41 17.09 -2.33 -10.82
C ASP A 41 16.55 -2.91 -12.13
N MET A 42 17.40 -3.04 -13.14
CA MET A 42 17.08 -3.65 -14.43
C MET A 42 17.12 -5.18 -14.41
N GLY A 43 17.65 -5.77 -13.34
CA GLY A 43 17.77 -7.23 -13.23
C GLY A 43 18.74 -7.85 -14.23
N LEU A 44 19.86 -7.17 -14.54
CA LEU A 44 20.84 -7.71 -15.48
C LEU A 44 21.47 -9.00 -14.93
N PRO A 45 21.91 -9.92 -15.85
CA PRO A 45 22.53 -11.17 -15.43
C PRO A 45 23.74 -10.96 -14.53
N GLY A 46 23.79 -11.70 -13.42
CA GLY A 46 24.91 -11.68 -12.48
C GLY A 46 24.81 -10.62 -11.37
N VAL A 47 23.78 -9.78 -11.35
CA VAL A 47 23.56 -8.84 -10.25
C VAL A 47 23.07 -9.56 -9.00
N LEU A 48 23.58 -9.13 -7.84
CA LEU A 48 23.19 -9.65 -6.52
C LEU A 48 22.73 -8.48 -5.64
N PRO A 49 21.50 -8.52 -5.11
CA PRO A 49 20.98 -7.46 -4.27
C PRO A 49 21.67 -7.45 -2.89
N VAL A 50 22.00 -6.23 -2.42
CA VAL A 50 22.48 -6.00 -1.06
C VAL A 50 21.59 -4.94 -0.42
N ALA A 51 20.94 -5.32 0.68
CA ALA A 51 19.91 -4.49 1.30
C ALA A 51 20.45 -3.18 1.87
N ASN A 52 19.71 -2.10 1.65
CA ASN A 52 20.01 -0.77 2.15
C ASN A 52 19.73 -0.70 3.66
N ARG A 53 20.78 -0.52 4.45
CA ARG A 53 20.71 -0.40 5.91
C ARG A 53 19.73 0.68 6.39
N GLU A 54 19.66 1.83 5.70
CA GLU A 54 18.80 2.93 6.09
C GLU A 54 17.31 2.59 5.94
N ALA A 55 16.93 1.76 4.97
CA ALA A 55 15.58 1.25 4.84
C ALA A 55 15.16 0.44 6.08
N PHE A 56 16.04 -0.43 6.57
CA PHE A 56 15.82 -1.17 7.82
C PHE A 56 15.69 -0.25 9.03
N HIS A 57 16.55 0.76 9.17
CA HIS A 57 16.46 1.71 10.27
C HIS A 57 15.12 2.46 10.27
N LYS A 58 14.62 2.84 9.09
CA LYS A 58 13.33 3.51 8.96
C LYS A 58 12.16 2.56 9.29
N ALA A 59 12.22 1.32 8.84
CA ALA A 59 11.23 0.29 9.19
C ALA A 59 11.20 0.04 10.71
N ILE A 60 12.36 -0.15 11.34
CA ILE A 60 12.48 -0.32 12.81
C ILE A 60 11.89 0.88 13.55
N ARG A 61 12.14 2.10 13.07
CA ARG A 61 11.57 3.32 13.66
C ARG A 61 10.04 3.32 13.62
N PHE A 62 9.46 2.82 12.54
CA PHE A 62 8.01 2.63 12.43
C PHE A 62 7.51 1.58 13.42
N GLY A 63 8.16 0.42 13.52
CA GLY A 63 7.80 -0.64 14.48
C GLY A 63 7.82 -0.14 15.93
N LEU A 64 8.85 0.63 16.31
CA LEU A 64 8.90 1.25 17.64
C LEU A 64 7.76 2.23 17.89
N ALA A 65 7.40 3.03 16.88
CA ALA A 65 6.34 4.03 17.00
C ALA A 65 4.92 3.42 17.10
N THR A 66 4.75 2.20 16.64
CA THR A 66 3.47 1.47 16.68
C THR A 66 3.42 0.36 17.74
N ASN A 67 4.44 0.28 18.60
CA ASN A 67 4.60 -0.79 19.61
C ASN A 67 4.53 -2.19 19.01
N ALA A 68 5.04 -2.35 17.79
CA ALA A 68 5.07 -3.63 17.07
C ALA A 68 6.27 -4.48 17.51
N GLU A 69 6.19 -5.77 17.26
CA GLU A 69 7.31 -6.69 17.35
C GLU A 69 8.26 -6.48 16.17
N ILE A 70 9.56 -6.35 16.47
CA ILE A 70 10.61 -6.18 15.45
C ILE A 70 11.40 -7.48 15.37
N ASN A 71 11.27 -8.19 14.26
CA ASN A 71 11.96 -9.44 14.03
C ASN A 71 13.47 -9.22 13.87
N GLN A 72 14.26 -9.90 14.71
CA GLN A 72 15.73 -9.82 14.66
C GLN A 72 16.32 -10.52 13.41
N VAL A 73 15.55 -11.42 12.81
CA VAL A 73 15.84 -12.08 11.55
C VAL A 73 14.62 -11.91 10.67
N SER A 74 14.81 -11.41 9.46
CA SER A 74 13.76 -11.32 8.44
C SER A 74 14.27 -11.87 7.11
N SER A 75 13.37 -12.33 6.25
CA SER A 75 13.69 -12.87 4.94
C SER A 75 13.06 -12.07 3.83
N PHE A 76 13.70 -12.07 2.66
CA PHE A 76 13.12 -11.59 1.42
C PHE A 76 12.75 -12.77 0.54
N ASP A 77 11.58 -12.66 -0.07
CA ASP A 77 10.98 -13.59 -1.00
C ASP A 77 10.84 -12.94 -2.37
N ARG A 78 10.47 -13.71 -3.39
CA ARG A 78 10.20 -13.22 -4.73
C ARG A 78 8.72 -13.34 -5.05
N LYS A 79 8.05 -12.19 -5.20
CA LYS A 79 6.68 -12.09 -5.70
C LYS A 79 6.72 -12.02 -7.22
N ASN A 80 6.45 -13.14 -7.88
CA ASN A 80 6.54 -13.24 -9.33
C ASN A 80 5.29 -12.67 -9.99
N TYR A 81 5.45 -11.66 -10.83
CA TYR A 81 4.44 -11.12 -11.73
C TYR A 81 5.12 -10.34 -12.87
N PHE A 82 4.40 -10.15 -13.98
CA PHE A 82 4.98 -9.59 -15.20
C PHE A 82 4.29 -8.28 -15.55
N TYR A 83 5.05 -7.20 -15.46
CA TYR A 83 4.66 -5.86 -15.90
C TYR A 83 5.83 -5.19 -16.63
N PRO A 84 5.56 -4.32 -17.63
CA PRO A 84 6.62 -3.64 -18.37
C PRO A 84 7.56 -2.81 -17.50
N ASP A 85 7.06 -2.23 -16.42
CA ASP A 85 7.79 -1.41 -15.44
C ASP A 85 8.45 -2.23 -14.31
N LEU A 86 8.40 -3.57 -14.43
CA LEU A 86 9.09 -4.49 -13.54
C LEU A 86 9.98 -5.43 -14.36
N PRO A 87 11.18 -4.96 -14.83
CA PRO A 87 11.99 -5.67 -15.82
C PRO A 87 12.53 -7.02 -15.33
N LYS A 88 12.66 -7.22 -14.03
CA LYS A 88 13.08 -8.49 -13.43
C LYS A 88 12.02 -9.59 -13.56
N GLY A 89 10.74 -9.24 -13.74
CA GLY A 89 9.63 -10.18 -13.70
C GLY A 89 9.26 -10.67 -12.28
N TYR A 90 9.90 -10.11 -11.27
CA TYR A 90 9.56 -10.34 -9.85
C TYR A 90 9.87 -9.10 -9.02
N GLN A 91 9.15 -8.93 -7.93
CA GLN A 91 9.40 -7.96 -6.87
C GLN A 91 10.03 -8.67 -5.69
N ILE A 92 11.10 -8.12 -5.13
CA ILE A 92 11.66 -8.58 -3.87
C ILE A 92 10.82 -7.95 -2.75
N SER A 93 10.22 -8.79 -1.91
CA SER A 93 9.34 -8.40 -0.82
C SER A 93 9.54 -9.36 0.37
N GLN A 94 9.02 -9.02 1.53
CA GLN A 94 9.05 -9.91 2.70
C GLN A 94 7.67 -10.56 2.88
N LEU A 95 7.59 -11.89 2.89
CA LEU A 95 6.33 -12.61 3.00
C LEU A 95 6.27 -13.46 4.28
N GLU A 96 7.19 -14.42 4.43
CA GLU A 96 7.16 -15.38 5.54
C GLU A 96 7.64 -14.78 6.87
N ILE A 97 8.73 -13.99 6.84
CA ILE A 97 9.29 -13.35 8.03
C ILE A 97 9.46 -11.86 7.75
N PRO A 98 8.41 -11.06 7.91
CA PRO A 98 8.48 -9.61 7.75
C PRO A 98 9.35 -8.99 8.84
N ILE A 99 9.84 -7.77 8.62
CA ILE A 99 10.64 -7.07 9.63
C ILE A 99 9.79 -6.65 10.85
N ILE A 100 8.48 -6.46 10.66
CA ILE A 100 7.57 -5.99 11.72
C ILE A 100 6.31 -6.86 11.72
N GLU A 101 5.94 -7.35 12.90
CA GLU A 101 4.69 -8.06 13.14
C GLU A 101 3.86 -7.36 14.22
N GLY A 102 2.54 -7.34 14.01
CA GLY A 102 1.62 -6.71 14.94
C GLY A 102 1.82 -5.21 15.09
N GLY A 103 1.55 -4.70 16.28
CA GLY A 103 1.49 -3.27 16.57
C GLY A 103 0.08 -2.71 16.42
N SER A 104 -0.07 -1.42 16.72
CA SER A 104 -1.37 -0.77 16.60
C SER A 104 -1.24 0.74 16.37
N LEU A 105 -2.30 1.33 15.86
CA LEU A 105 -2.44 2.77 15.70
C LEU A 105 -3.72 3.25 16.38
N THR A 106 -3.57 4.21 17.28
CA THR A 106 -4.70 4.84 17.97
C THR A 106 -4.94 6.24 17.40
N PHE A 107 -6.19 6.56 17.15
CA PHE A 107 -6.64 7.87 16.66
C PHE A 107 -7.94 8.29 17.31
N ASN A 108 -8.29 9.57 17.20
CA ASN A 108 -9.53 10.11 17.74
C ASN A 108 -10.57 10.24 16.62
N LEU A 109 -11.76 9.72 16.83
CA LEU A 109 -12.89 9.87 15.93
C LEU A 109 -14.11 10.32 16.73
N ASP A 110 -14.65 11.50 16.42
CA ASP A 110 -15.83 12.08 17.07
C ASP A 110 -15.74 12.12 18.60
N GLY A 111 -14.54 12.40 19.12
CA GLY A 111 -14.28 12.48 20.57
C GLY A 111 -14.07 11.12 21.27
N SER A 112 -14.02 10.03 20.51
CA SER A 112 -13.73 8.69 21.03
C SER A 112 -12.41 8.17 20.48
N GLU A 113 -11.61 7.54 21.33
CA GLU A 113 -10.41 6.83 20.88
C GLU A 113 -10.78 5.53 20.16
N LYS A 114 -10.11 5.32 19.03
CA LYS A 114 -10.18 4.10 18.24
C LYS A 114 -8.76 3.56 18.06
N THR A 115 -8.59 2.27 18.30
CA THR A 115 -7.34 1.57 18.06
C THR A 115 -7.56 0.51 16.98
N ILE A 116 -6.72 0.49 15.97
CA ILE A 116 -6.68 -0.50 14.91
C ILE A 116 -5.36 -1.25 14.99
N ASN A 117 -5.43 -2.55 15.04
CA ASN A 117 -4.26 -3.41 15.04
C ASN A 117 -3.64 -3.50 13.65
N LEU A 118 -2.33 -3.70 13.62
CA LEU A 118 -1.57 -4.02 12.42
C LEU A 118 -1.35 -5.52 12.34
N THR A 119 -1.49 -6.08 11.15
CA THR A 119 -1.07 -7.46 10.89
C THR A 119 0.45 -7.51 10.80
N ARG A 120 1.03 -6.62 10.01
CA ARG A 120 2.48 -6.52 9.77
C ARG A 120 2.84 -5.22 9.08
N ALA A 121 4.14 -4.92 9.07
CA ALA A 121 4.74 -4.03 8.09
C ALA A 121 6.02 -4.66 7.54
N HIS A 122 6.19 -4.64 6.22
CA HIS A 122 7.28 -5.33 5.56
C HIS A 122 7.95 -4.47 4.49
N LEU A 123 9.25 -4.75 4.28
CA LEU A 123 10.04 -4.07 3.26
C LEU A 123 9.85 -4.74 1.91
N GLU A 124 9.72 -3.90 0.88
CA GLU A 124 9.69 -4.31 -0.51
C GLU A 124 10.27 -3.23 -1.43
N GLU A 125 10.56 -3.57 -2.66
CA GLU A 125 10.97 -2.60 -3.68
C GLU A 125 9.77 -2.10 -4.50
N ASP A 126 9.78 -0.82 -4.87
CA ASP A 126 8.77 -0.26 -5.77
C ASP A 126 9.05 -0.69 -7.22
N ALA A 127 8.01 -0.74 -8.04
CA ALA A 127 8.10 -0.91 -9.49
C ALA A 127 8.46 0.43 -10.17
N GLY A 128 8.83 0.39 -11.44
CA GLY A 128 8.97 1.57 -12.27
C GLY A 128 7.63 2.25 -12.54
N LYS A 129 7.60 3.08 -13.57
CA LYS A 129 6.40 3.81 -13.99
C LYS A 129 6.14 3.61 -15.48
N SER A 130 4.91 3.27 -15.83
CA SER A 130 4.45 3.25 -17.21
C SER A 130 3.92 4.64 -17.58
N LEU A 131 4.41 5.19 -18.70
CA LEU A 131 4.06 6.52 -19.23
C LEU A 131 3.13 6.32 -20.43
N HIS A 132 1.82 6.51 -20.20
CA HIS A 132 0.81 6.27 -21.23
C HIS A 132 0.46 7.53 -22.05
N GLU A 133 0.63 8.71 -21.45
CA GLU A 133 0.16 9.97 -22.02
C GLU A 133 1.19 10.62 -22.97
N ASP A 134 2.47 10.25 -22.81
CA ASP A 134 3.56 10.90 -23.54
C ASP A 134 3.80 10.31 -24.96
N PHE A 135 3.09 9.25 -25.31
CA PHE A 135 3.31 8.51 -26.56
C PHE A 135 2.00 8.13 -27.24
N THR A 136 1.92 8.32 -28.56
CA THR A 136 0.83 7.82 -29.39
C THR A 136 1.10 6.36 -29.76
N ASP A 137 0.15 5.46 -29.46
CA ASP A 137 0.22 4.02 -29.75
C ASP A 137 1.38 3.23 -29.08
N MET A 138 2.05 3.84 -28.11
CA MET A 138 3.13 3.22 -27.34
C MET A 138 3.01 3.58 -25.85
N THR A 139 3.68 2.81 -25.01
CA THR A 139 3.87 3.12 -23.60
C THR A 139 5.36 3.28 -23.30
N GLY A 140 5.74 4.43 -22.78
CA GLY A 140 7.10 4.65 -22.27
C GLY A 140 7.28 3.95 -20.93
N ILE A 141 8.50 3.54 -20.62
CA ILE A 141 8.85 2.94 -19.33
C ILE A 141 9.93 3.81 -18.68
N ASP A 142 9.61 4.31 -17.49
CA ASP A 142 10.54 5.01 -16.61
C ASP A 142 10.87 4.14 -15.39
N LEU A 143 12.13 3.73 -15.27
CA LEU A 143 12.62 2.88 -14.19
C LEU A 143 13.26 3.68 -13.04
N ASN A 144 13.16 5.01 -13.03
CA ASN A 144 13.70 5.83 -11.94
C ASN A 144 13.17 5.41 -10.58
N ARG A 145 11.90 5.02 -10.50
CA ARG A 145 11.26 4.56 -9.26
C ARG A 145 11.56 3.09 -8.94
N ALA A 146 11.88 2.26 -9.93
CA ALA A 146 12.15 0.83 -9.74
C ALA A 146 13.24 0.62 -8.69
N GLY A 147 12.96 -0.21 -7.68
CA GLY A 147 13.87 -0.48 -6.57
C GLY A 147 13.82 0.54 -5.43
N THR A 148 13.01 1.59 -5.49
CA THR A 148 12.79 2.51 -4.36
C THR A 148 12.26 1.74 -3.15
N PRO A 149 12.82 1.93 -1.93
CA PRO A 149 12.37 1.19 -0.78
C PRO A 149 10.95 1.56 -0.39
N LEU A 150 10.09 0.56 -0.25
CA LEU A 150 8.75 0.67 0.30
C LEU A 150 8.66 -0.03 1.66
N LEU A 151 7.84 0.53 2.52
CA LEU A 151 7.27 -0.16 3.68
C LEU A 151 5.77 -0.34 3.41
N GLU A 152 5.34 -1.58 3.19
CA GLU A 152 3.92 -1.91 3.11
C GLU A 152 3.39 -2.20 4.51
N ILE A 153 2.37 -1.47 4.91
CA ILE A 153 1.73 -1.52 6.23
C ILE A 153 0.33 -2.08 6.05
N VAL A 154 0.07 -3.23 6.64
CA VAL A 154 -1.20 -3.95 6.54
C VAL A 154 -1.94 -3.86 7.87
N SER A 155 -3.14 -3.28 7.86
CA SER A 155 -4.02 -3.25 9.03
C SER A 155 -4.86 -4.52 9.16
N GLU A 156 -5.27 -4.85 10.37
CA GLU A 156 -6.37 -5.79 10.59
C GLU A 156 -7.69 -5.22 10.03
N PRO A 157 -8.64 -6.06 9.60
CA PRO A 157 -9.94 -5.62 9.05
C PRO A 157 -10.90 -5.20 10.17
N GLU A 158 -10.50 -4.23 10.96
CA GLU A 158 -11.21 -3.78 12.17
C GLU A 158 -11.97 -2.48 11.99
N MET A 159 -11.76 -1.74 10.90
CA MET A 159 -12.51 -0.52 10.59
C MET A 159 -13.92 -0.84 10.10
N ARG A 160 -14.89 -0.03 10.50
CA ARG A 160 -16.32 -0.27 10.27
C ARG A 160 -17.03 0.85 9.49
N SER A 161 -16.32 1.93 9.19
CA SER A 161 -16.85 3.04 8.38
C SER A 161 -15.76 3.66 7.53
N SER A 162 -16.16 4.34 6.46
CA SER A 162 -15.27 5.13 5.61
C SER A 162 -14.55 6.22 6.41
N ASN A 163 -15.22 6.82 7.40
CA ASN A 163 -14.62 7.83 8.29
C ASN A 163 -13.51 7.23 9.16
N GLU A 164 -13.72 6.03 9.72
CA GLU A 164 -12.66 5.32 10.47
C GLU A 164 -11.43 5.06 9.57
N ALA A 165 -11.63 4.61 8.34
CA ALA A 165 -10.56 4.35 7.38
C ALA A 165 -9.79 5.63 7.01
N VAL A 166 -10.49 6.73 6.81
CA VAL A 166 -9.88 8.03 6.49
C VAL A 166 -9.07 8.57 7.67
N GLU A 167 -9.60 8.54 8.89
CA GLU A 167 -8.88 9.05 10.06
C GLU A 167 -7.69 8.16 10.44
N TYR A 168 -7.81 6.83 10.28
CA TYR A 168 -6.68 5.92 10.38
C TYR A 168 -5.58 6.29 9.36
N ALA A 169 -5.93 6.45 8.08
CA ALA A 169 -4.98 6.77 7.03
C ALA A 169 -4.31 8.14 7.24
N LYS A 170 -5.05 9.16 7.68
CA LYS A 170 -4.51 10.48 8.04
C LYS A 170 -3.55 10.41 9.23
N THR A 171 -3.92 9.64 10.26
CA THR A 171 -3.08 9.46 11.45
C THR A 171 -1.78 8.75 11.09
N LEU A 172 -1.86 7.69 10.29
CA LEU A 172 -0.69 6.98 9.80
C LEU A 172 0.20 7.89 8.92
N HIS A 173 -0.40 8.66 8.02
CA HIS A 173 0.31 9.64 7.21
C HIS A 173 1.05 10.68 8.06
N ALA A 174 0.39 11.21 9.10
CA ALA A 174 1.03 12.13 10.04
C ALA A 174 2.18 11.47 10.80
N LEU A 175 1.99 10.22 11.24
CA LEU A 175 2.99 9.45 11.97
C LEU A 175 4.27 9.25 11.12
N VAL A 176 4.15 8.73 9.90
CA VAL A 176 5.33 8.42 9.05
C VAL A 176 6.13 9.67 8.69
N ARG A 177 5.47 10.82 8.58
CA ARG A 177 6.12 12.11 8.42
C ARG A 177 6.81 12.57 9.71
N TRP A 178 6.12 12.47 10.84
CA TRP A 178 6.64 12.88 12.14
C TRP A 178 7.90 12.13 12.53
N ILE A 179 7.90 10.82 12.34
CA ILE A 179 9.09 9.99 12.62
C ILE A 179 10.15 10.05 11.51
N GLY A 180 9.92 10.86 10.46
CA GLY A 180 10.92 11.15 9.42
C GLY A 180 11.29 9.96 8.53
N ILE A 181 10.34 9.05 8.27
CA ILE A 181 10.60 7.89 7.38
C ILE A 181 10.09 8.11 5.97
N CYS A 182 9.15 9.04 5.77
CA CYS A 182 8.52 9.36 4.49
C CYS A 182 8.16 10.83 4.43
N GLU A 183 8.18 11.43 3.25
CA GLU A 183 7.75 12.81 3.03
C GLU A 183 6.23 12.93 2.95
N GLY A 184 5.54 11.84 2.57
CA GLY A 184 4.08 11.74 2.57
C GLY A 184 3.40 12.48 1.44
N ASN A 185 4.08 12.75 0.32
CA ASN A 185 3.45 13.38 -0.83
C ASN A 185 2.66 12.34 -1.64
N MET A 186 1.34 12.35 -1.51
CA MET A 186 0.45 11.42 -2.21
C MET A 186 0.48 11.62 -3.73
N GLN A 187 0.69 12.87 -4.21
CA GLN A 187 0.74 13.16 -5.64
C GLN A 187 2.01 12.61 -6.29
N GLU A 188 3.10 12.53 -5.56
CA GLU A 188 4.35 11.90 -5.99
C GLU A 188 4.35 10.39 -5.80
N GLY A 189 3.31 9.83 -5.17
CA GLY A 189 3.20 8.41 -4.87
C GLY A 189 4.03 7.95 -3.66
N ASN A 190 4.47 8.89 -2.82
CA ASN A 190 5.23 8.54 -1.60
C ASN A 190 4.35 7.87 -0.54
N PHE A 191 3.04 8.07 -0.61
CA PHE A 191 2.06 7.47 0.27
C PHE A 191 0.86 7.03 -0.57
N ARG A 192 0.66 5.73 -0.68
CA ARG A 192 -0.43 5.12 -1.45
C ARG A 192 -1.26 4.26 -0.52
N CYS A 193 -2.56 4.21 -0.76
CA CYS A 193 -3.49 3.44 0.05
C CYS A 193 -4.37 2.57 -0.86
N ASP A 194 -4.45 1.30 -0.55
CA ASP A 194 -5.39 0.34 -1.13
C ASP A 194 -6.38 -0.08 -0.04
N ALA A 195 -7.67 -0.19 -0.39
CA ALA A 195 -8.72 -0.54 0.56
C ALA A 195 -9.30 -1.92 0.27
N ASN A 196 -9.30 -2.78 1.26
CA ASN A 196 -10.00 -4.07 1.25
C ASN A 196 -11.37 -3.90 1.91
N VAL A 197 -12.44 -4.07 1.15
CA VAL A 197 -13.81 -3.85 1.61
C VAL A 197 -14.64 -5.11 1.47
N SER A 198 -15.36 -5.47 2.53
CA SER A 198 -16.40 -6.49 2.52
C SER A 198 -17.58 -6.04 3.36
N VAL A 199 -18.74 -6.69 3.18
CA VAL A 199 -19.93 -6.45 3.97
C VAL A 199 -20.44 -7.75 4.60
N ARG A 200 -21.02 -7.64 5.81
CA ARG A 200 -21.68 -8.77 6.47
C ARG A 200 -22.93 -8.30 7.20
N ARG A 201 -23.83 -9.23 7.53
CA ARG A 201 -24.95 -8.90 8.41
C ARG A 201 -24.43 -8.59 9.83
N LYS A 202 -24.92 -7.52 10.44
CA LYS A 202 -24.51 -7.11 11.77
C LYS A 202 -24.68 -8.24 12.78
N GLY A 203 -23.62 -8.51 13.53
CA GLY A 203 -23.56 -9.61 14.51
C GLY A 203 -23.07 -10.96 13.97
N HIS A 204 -22.87 -11.10 12.66
CA HIS A 204 -22.27 -12.32 12.11
C HIS A 204 -20.74 -12.30 12.28
N GLN A 205 -20.19 -13.44 12.69
CA GLN A 205 -18.73 -13.58 12.88
C GLN A 205 -17.99 -13.75 11.55
N LYS A 206 -18.59 -14.46 10.59
CA LYS A 206 -17.97 -14.75 9.30
C LYS A 206 -17.87 -13.47 8.46
N LEU A 207 -16.67 -13.20 7.95
CA LEU A 207 -16.44 -12.10 7.01
C LEU A 207 -17.11 -12.39 5.66
N GLY A 208 -17.51 -11.33 4.97
CA GLY A 208 -17.95 -11.38 3.59
C GLY A 208 -16.78 -11.54 2.62
N THR A 209 -17.10 -11.69 1.34
CA THR A 209 -16.09 -11.71 0.27
C THR A 209 -15.52 -10.32 0.09
N ARG A 210 -14.20 -10.19 0.25
CA ARG A 210 -13.52 -8.89 0.08
C ARG A 210 -13.29 -8.56 -1.39
N ARG A 211 -13.33 -7.27 -1.70
CA ARG A 211 -12.77 -6.70 -2.93
C ARG A 211 -11.73 -5.65 -2.56
N GLU A 212 -10.64 -5.65 -3.30
CA GLU A 212 -9.55 -4.69 -3.15
C GLU A 212 -9.80 -3.50 -4.07
N ILE A 213 -9.70 -2.27 -3.55
CA ILE A 213 -9.90 -1.05 -4.34
C ILE A 213 -8.56 -0.34 -4.45
N LYS A 214 -8.12 -0.07 -5.68
CA LYS A 214 -6.90 0.67 -6.02
C LYS A 214 -7.22 2.04 -6.62
N ASN A 215 -6.17 2.83 -6.87
CA ASN A 215 -6.25 4.18 -7.43
C ASN A 215 -6.88 5.20 -6.46
N LEU A 216 -6.53 5.11 -5.17
CA LEU A 216 -7.03 5.98 -4.11
C LEU A 216 -6.02 7.09 -3.81
N ASN A 217 -5.94 8.09 -4.70
CA ASN A 217 -4.89 9.12 -4.69
C ASN A 217 -5.18 10.30 -3.74
N SER A 218 -6.23 10.21 -2.92
CA SER A 218 -6.56 11.17 -1.87
C SER A 218 -7.43 10.55 -0.78
N PHE A 219 -7.44 11.14 0.41
CA PHE A 219 -8.35 10.72 1.49
C PHE A 219 -9.83 10.85 1.12
N LYS A 220 -10.18 11.83 0.27
CA LYS A 220 -11.52 11.99 -0.27
C LYS A 220 -11.90 10.80 -1.17
N PHE A 221 -11.00 10.38 -2.05
CA PHE A 221 -11.25 9.23 -2.93
C PHE A 221 -11.32 7.93 -2.14
N LEU A 222 -10.49 7.78 -1.10
CA LEU A 222 -10.58 6.66 -0.17
C LEU A 222 -11.98 6.56 0.44
N GLN A 223 -12.53 7.66 0.95
CA GLN A 223 -13.87 7.70 1.53
C GLN A 223 -14.94 7.30 0.50
N GLN A 224 -14.96 7.99 -0.64
CA GLN A 224 -15.96 7.78 -1.68
C GLN A 224 -15.94 6.34 -2.22
N ALA A 225 -14.75 5.79 -2.44
CA ALA A 225 -14.58 4.44 -2.94
C ALA A 225 -15.10 3.38 -1.96
N ILE A 226 -14.81 3.52 -0.67
CA ILE A 226 -15.31 2.62 0.36
C ILE A 226 -16.84 2.67 0.45
N GLU A 227 -17.41 3.88 0.44
CA GLU A 227 -18.87 4.06 0.50
C GLU A 227 -19.57 3.47 -0.72
N TYR A 228 -19.04 3.72 -1.91
CA TYR A 228 -19.56 3.14 -3.14
C TYR A 228 -19.50 1.61 -3.12
N GLU A 229 -18.33 1.06 -2.84
CA GLU A 229 -18.12 -0.39 -2.86
C GLU A 229 -18.97 -1.12 -1.83
N ALA A 230 -19.08 -0.59 -0.61
CA ALA A 230 -19.94 -1.18 0.42
C ALA A 230 -21.42 -1.21 0.00
N ASN A 231 -21.93 -0.11 -0.56
CA ASN A 231 -23.29 -0.03 -1.06
C ASN A 231 -23.51 -0.95 -2.25
N TRP A 232 -22.56 -1.02 -3.19
CA TRP A 232 -22.62 -1.91 -4.33
C TRP A 232 -22.70 -3.38 -3.89
N GLN A 233 -21.85 -3.81 -2.95
CA GLN A 233 -21.88 -5.18 -2.42
C GLN A 233 -23.21 -5.50 -1.72
N ILE A 234 -23.74 -4.56 -0.92
CA ILE A 234 -25.03 -4.74 -0.26
C ILE A 234 -26.14 -4.98 -1.29
N ASN A 235 -26.23 -4.12 -2.31
CA ASN A 235 -27.23 -4.23 -3.36
C ASN A 235 -27.12 -5.56 -4.11
N GLN A 236 -25.91 -5.98 -4.50
CA GLN A 236 -25.69 -7.28 -5.16
C GLN A 236 -26.22 -8.44 -4.32
N ILE A 237 -25.90 -8.45 -3.01
CA ILE A 237 -26.36 -9.54 -2.13
C ILE A 237 -27.88 -9.49 -1.91
N GLU A 238 -28.48 -8.31 -1.83
CA GLU A 238 -29.93 -8.16 -1.66
C GLU A 238 -30.70 -8.57 -2.93
N ASP A 239 -30.07 -8.41 -4.11
CA ASP A 239 -30.56 -8.91 -5.39
C ASP A 239 -30.34 -10.42 -5.58
N GLY A 240 -29.77 -11.11 -4.57
CA GLY A 240 -29.52 -12.56 -4.60
C GLY A 240 -28.26 -12.97 -5.35
N LEU A 241 -27.39 -12.00 -5.69
CA LEU A 241 -26.12 -12.26 -6.37
C LEU A 241 -25.01 -12.50 -5.36
N SER A 242 -23.97 -13.24 -5.77
CA SER A 242 -22.77 -13.47 -4.97
C SER A 242 -21.68 -12.47 -5.32
N ILE A 243 -20.94 -12.03 -4.29
CA ILE A 243 -19.75 -11.21 -4.50
C ILE A 243 -18.59 -12.10 -4.93
N VAL A 244 -17.91 -11.72 -6.02
CA VAL A 244 -16.68 -12.36 -6.49
C VAL A 244 -15.50 -11.53 -6.01
N GLN A 245 -14.48 -12.21 -5.45
CA GLN A 245 -13.24 -11.56 -5.04
C GLN A 245 -12.54 -10.99 -6.29
N ALA A 246 -12.21 -9.71 -6.23
CA ALA A 246 -11.58 -9.00 -7.35
C ALA A 246 -10.76 -7.82 -6.83
N THR A 247 -9.82 -7.37 -7.65
CA THR A 247 -9.20 -6.05 -7.54
C THR A 247 -9.89 -5.13 -8.54
N VAL A 248 -10.33 -3.98 -8.06
CA VAL A 248 -11.05 -2.96 -8.84
C VAL A 248 -10.35 -1.61 -8.74
N LEU A 249 -10.54 -0.78 -9.75
CA LEU A 249 -10.02 0.58 -9.78
C LEU A 249 -11.13 1.57 -9.44
N PHE A 250 -10.84 2.52 -8.58
CA PHE A 250 -11.75 3.65 -8.36
C PHE A 250 -11.61 4.65 -9.52
N ASP A 251 -12.74 5.00 -10.11
CA ASP A 251 -12.85 6.03 -11.14
C ASP A 251 -13.36 7.32 -10.48
N PRO A 252 -12.50 8.33 -10.27
CA PRO A 252 -12.89 9.56 -9.57
C PRO A 252 -13.88 10.43 -10.36
N ASP A 253 -13.92 10.30 -11.69
CA ASP A 253 -14.82 11.10 -12.54
C ASP A 253 -16.27 10.63 -12.41
N ASN A 254 -16.46 9.32 -12.29
CA ASN A 254 -17.78 8.69 -12.14
C ASN A 254 -18.11 8.37 -10.67
N GLY A 255 -17.13 8.42 -9.77
CA GLY A 255 -17.30 8.05 -8.36
C GLY A 255 -17.63 6.58 -8.14
N GLN A 256 -17.15 5.68 -9.01
CA GLN A 256 -17.48 4.25 -9.04
C GLN A 256 -16.23 3.38 -9.06
N THR A 257 -16.37 2.12 -8.64
CA THR A 257 -15.35 1.07 -8.82
C THR A 257 -15.67 0.24 -10.08
N ARG A 258 -14.63 -0.13 -10.82
CA ARG A 258 -14.75 -0.94 -12.06
C ARG A 258 -13.63 -1.95 -12.21
#